data_fb22dbfa82599f856213afbf4f839a53
#
_entry.id   fb22dbfa82599f856213afbf4f839a53
#
_cell.length_a   1.000
_cell.length_b   1.000
_cell.length_c   1.000
_cell.angle_alpha   90.00
_cell.angle_beta   90.00
_cell.angle_gamma   90.00
#
_symmetry.space_group_name_H-M   'P 1'
#
loop_
_entity.id
_entity.type
_entity.pdbx_description
1 polymer ?
#
loop_
_entity_poly.entity_id
_entity_poly.type
_entity_poly.pdbx_seq_one_letter_code
_entity_poly.pdbx_strand_id
1 'polypeptide(L)'
;MEKERLDVLLVNRGMVESREKAKAIIMTGNVFVNEQREDKAGQKFPVDVYIEIRGKKLKFVSRGGYKLEKALQVFPIDLTDLTCMDVGASTGGFTDCMLQNGAKFVYSIDVGTNQLAWKLRQDERVRSMEKTNIRYVTAEDVGELVDFVSIDVAFISLTKVLEPIWHLMKNEARMVCLIKPQFEAGREKVGKKGVVRDLTVHKEVMEQVITYAKSLGFLIKGLDFSPIRGPEGNIE
;
A
#
# COMPACT_ATOMS: atom_id res chain seq x y z
N MET A 1 6.17 40.67 -17.92
CA MET A 1 5.25 39.59 -17.61
C MET A 1 5.52 39.15 -16.19
N GLU A 2 4.47 38.98 -15.42
CA GLU A 2 4.54 38.46 -14.06
C GLU A 2 5.01 37.01 -14.08
N LYS A 3 5.94 36.65 -13.19
CA LYS A 3 6.49 35.29 -13.11
C LYS A 3 6.23 34.71 -11.74
N GLU A 4 5.73 33.50 -11.70
CA GLU A 4 5.43 32.78 -10.48
C GLU A 4 6.15 31.42 -10.44
N ARG A 5 6.34 30.89 -9.24
CA ARG A 5 6.97 29.58 -9.03
C ARG A 5 6.08 28.46 -9.56
N LEU A 6 6.70 27.43 -10.11
CA LEU A 6 5.97 26.28 -10.69
C LEU A 6 5.06 25.58 -9.68
N ASP A 7 5.53 25.39 -8.43
CA ASP A 7 4.73 24.78 -7.37
C ASP A 7 3.49 25.62 -7.00
N VAL A 8 3.57 26.93 -7.13
CA VAL A 8 2.45 27.85 -6.87
C VAL A 8 1.50 27.90 -8.07
N LEU A 9 2.05 27.97 -9.30
CA LEU A 9 1.24 27.95 -10.53
C LEU A 9 0.34 26.72 -10.63
N LEU A 10 0.87 25.53 -10.27
CA LEU A 10 0.09 24.29 -10.29
C LEU A 10 -1.11 24.34 -9.34
N VAL A 11 -0.94 24.94 -8.16
CA VAL A 11 -2.03 25.10 -7.18
C VAL A 11 -3.02 26.15 -7.64
N ASN A 12 -2.54 27.34 -8.04
CA ASN A 12 -3.40 28.46 -8.45
C ASN A 12 -4.27 28.12 -9.67
N ARG A 13 -3.78 27.22 -10.54
CA ARG A 13 -4.55 26.71 -11.69
C ARG A 13 -5.43 25.50 -11.39
N GLY A 14 -5.51 25.07 -10.12
CA GLY A 14 -6.31 23.91 -9.71
C GLY A 14 -5.82 22.56 -10.25
N MET A 15 -4.57 22.51 -10.75
CA MET A 15 -3.98 21.28 -11.29
C MET A 15 -3.59 20.29 -10.20
N VAL A 16 -3.31 20.79 -8.99
CA VAL A 16 -3.07 20.00 -7.77
C VAL A 16 -3.67 20.72 -6.55
N GLU A 17 -3.93 19.97 -5.49
CA GLU A 17 -4.66 20.46 -4.32
C GLU A 17 -3.80 21.25 -3.33
N SER A 18 -2.47 21.01 -3.30
CA SER A 18 -1.55 21.68 -2.38
C SER A 18 -0.14 21.83 -2.96
N ARG A 19 0.65 22.76 -2.37
CA ARG A 19 2.04 22.97 -2.77
C ARG A 19 2.92 21.74 -2.50
N GLU A 20 2.63 20.96 -1.48
CA GLU A 20 3.32 19.71 -1.15
C GLU A 20 3.09 18.68 -2.27
N LYS A 21 1.83 18.53 -2.73
CA LYS A 21 1.48 17.70 -3.89
C LYS A 21 2.12 18.21 -5.18
N ALA A 22 2.15 19.54 -5.37
CA ALA A 22 2.85 20.13 -6.50
C ALA A 22 4.35 19.78 -6.52
N LYS A 23 5.04 19.94 -5.39
CA LYS A 23 6.46 19.56 -5.27
C LYS A 23 6.67 18.08 -5.56
N ALA A 24 5.83 17.20 -4.97
CA ALA A 24 5.94 15.77 -5.18
C ALA A 24 5.79 15.40 -6.67
N ILE A 25 4.80 15.94 -7.37
CA ILE A 25 4.57 15.62 -8.79
C ILE A 25 5.65 16.19 -9.70
N ILE A 26 6.18 17.38 -9.39
CA ILE A 26 7.32 17.98 -10.12
C ILE A 26 8.56 17.08 -9.97
N MET A 27 8.87 16.64 -8.74
CA MET A 27 10.01 15.76 -8.47
C MET A 27 9.91 14.38 -9.15
N THR A 28 8.70 13.89 -9.48
CA THR A 28 8.55 12.68 -10.29
C THR A 28 8.90 12.89 -11.77
N GLY A 29 9.10 14.14 -12.19
CA GLY A 29 9.37 14.51 -13.56
C GLY A 29 8.17 14.37 -14.50
N ASN A 30 6.97 14.42 -13.95
CA ASN A 30 5.72 14.33 -14.70
C ASN A 30 5.15 15.71 -15.09
N VAL A 31 5.81 16.80 -14.71
CA VAL A 31 5.39 18.16 -15.07
C VAL A 31 6.19 18.64 -16.25
N PHE A 32 5.50 19.14 -17.27
CA PHE A 32 6.07 19.69 -18.49
C PHE A 32 5.62 21.13 -18.64
N VAL A 33 6.58 22.03 -18.92
CA VAL A 33 6.32 23.44 -19.21
C VAL A 33 6.79 23.71 -20.64
N ASN A 34 5.86 24.13 -21.52
CA ASN A 34 6.13 24.27 -22.95
C ASN A 34 6.81 23.01 -23.54
N GLU A 35 6.29 21.83 -23.21
CA GLU A 35 6.78 20.52 -23.63
C GLU A 35 8.15 20.10 -23.04
N GLN A 36 8.81 20.96 -22.27
CA GLN A 36 10.05 20.63 -21.57
C GLN A 36 9.75 20.11 -20.17
N ARG A 37 10.38 18.99 -19.83
CA ARG A 37 10.26 18.38 -18.50
C ARG A 37 10.92 19.27 -17.45
N GLU A 38 10.17 19.53 -16.38
CA GLU A 38 10.62 20.32 -15.25
C GLU A 38 10.66 19.48 -13.95
N ASP A 39 11.76 19.59 -13.22
CA ASP A 39 12.00 18.88 -11.97
C ASP A 39 12.24 19.81 -10.77
N LYS A 40 12.27 21.14 -11.01
CA LYS A 40 12.54 22.16 -9.99
C LYS A 40 11.27 22.92 -9.63
N ALA A 41 10.68 22.58 -8.49
CA ALA A 41 9.46 23.20 -7.99
C ALA A 41 9.55 24.72 -7.78
N GLY A 42 10.75 25.22 -7.48
CA GLY A 42 11.01 26.65 -7.26
C GLY A 42 11.26 27.47 -8.53
N GLN A 43 11.36 26.85 -9.70
CA GLN A 43 11.60 27.56 -10.96
C GLN A 43 10.41 28.45 -11.28
N LYS A 44 10.73 29.68 -11.79
CA LYS A 44 9.72 30.69 -12.08
C LYS A 44 9.39 30.73 -13.57
N PHE A 45 8.10 30.72 -13.88
CA PHE A 45 7.57 30.81 -15.23
C PHE A 45 6.57 31.97 -15.36
N PRO A 46 6.32 32.49 -16.56
CA PRO A 46 5.20 33.41 -16.79
C PRO A 46 3.88 32.80 -16.31
N VAL A 47 3.01 33.65 -15.75
CA VAL A 47 1.73 33.16 -15.17
C VAL A 47 0.80 32.55 -16.20
N ASP A 48 1.00 32.81 -17.48
CA ASP A 48 0.24 32.29 -18.63
C ASP A 48 0.94 31.13 -19.36
N VAL A 49 2.09 30.67 -18.87
CA VAL A 49 2.84 29.57 -19.51
C VAL A 49 2.01 28.28 -19.64
N TYR A 50 2.18 27.58 -20.73
CA TYR A 50 1.55 26.27 -20.90
C TYR A 50 2.18 25.23 -19.95
N ILE A 51 1.36 24.60 -19.13
CA ILE A 51 1.79 23.55 -18.21
C ILE A 51 0.92 22.30 -18.45
N GLU A 52 1.59 21.17 -18.56
CA GLU A 52 0.95 19.86 -18.69
C GLU A 52 1.52 18.93 -17.62
N ILE A 53 0.63 18.20 -16.94
CA ILE A 53 1.02 17.08 -16.09
C ILE A 53 0.85 15.79 -16.90
N ARG A 54 1.98 15.18 -17.26
CA ARG A 54 2.02 13.90 -17.97
C ARG A 54 2.20 12.78 -16.96
N GLY A 55 1.40 11.76 -17.09
CA GLY A 55 1.43 10.58 -16.22
C GLY A 55 0.02 10.12 -15.90
N LYS A 56 -0.18 8.82 -15.78
CA LYS A 56 -1.48 8.31 -15.36
C LYS A 56 -1.69 8.73 -13.91
N LYS A 57 -2.78 9.44 -13.64
CA LYS A 57 -3.28 9.65 -12.29
C LYS A 57 -3.39 8.26 -11.64
N LEU A 58 -2.72 8.04 -10.51
CA LEU A 58 -2.84 6.77 -9.81
C LEU A 58 -4.31 6.52 -9.48
N LYS A 59 -4.79 5.31 -9.72
CA LYS A 59 -6.15 4.90 -9.35
C LYS A 59 -6.32 4.95 -7.82
N PHE A 60 -5.28 4.61 -7.08
CA PHE A 60 -5.24 4.57 -5.63
C PHE A 60 -4.28 5.62 -5.05
N VAL A 61 -4.38 5.90 -3.76
CA VAL A 61 -3.48 6.86 -3.06
C VAL A 61 -2.00 6.50 -3.14
N SER A 62 -1.69 5.24 -3.43
CA SER A 62 -0.33 4.75 -3.67
C SER A 62 -0.33 3.57 -4.63
N ARG A 63 0.85 3.25 -5.20
CA ARG A 63 1.04 2.07 -6.06
C ARG A 63 0.71 0.74 -5.37
N GLY A 64 0.76 0.73 -4.02
CA GLY A 64 0.38 -0.45 -3.24
C GLY A 64 -1.00 -0.99 -3.61
N GLY A 65 -1.98 -0.11 -3.86
CA GLY A 65 -3.33 -0.51 -4.23
C GLY A 65 -3.42 -1.47 -5.41
N TYR A 66 -2.51 -1.37 -6.38
CA TYR A 66 -2.48 -2.29 -7.53
C TYR A 66 -2.12 -3.73 -7.15
N LYS A 67 -1.38 -3.93 -6.05
CA LYS A 67 -1.06 -5.27 -5.53
C LYS A 67 -2.33 -5.99 -5.09
N LEU A 68 -3.14 -5.31 -4.27
CA LEU A 68 -4.40 -5.87 -3.80
C LEU A 68 -5.40 -6.00 -4.95
N GLU A 69 -5.50 -5.00 -5.83
CA GLU A 69 -6.39 -5.05 -7.00
C GLU A 69 -6.14 -6.31 -7.83
N LYS A 70 -4.86 -6.64 -8.12
CA LYS A 70 -4.54 -7.87 -8.84
C LYS A 70 -4.99 -9.11 -8.08
N ALA A 71 -4.77 -9.17 -6.76
CA ALA A 71 -5.21 -10.30 -5.96
C ALA A 71 -6.73 -10.49 -6.02
N LEU A 72 -7.52 -9.40 -5.93
CA LEU A 72 -8.98 -9.45 -6.06
C LEU A 72 -9.45 -9.93 -7.45
N GLN A 73 -8.67 -9.64 -8.50
CA GLN A 73 -8.97 -10.08 -9.87
C GLN A 73 -8.63 -11.55 -10.11
N VAL A 74 -7.50 -12.01 -9.57
CA VAL A 74 -7.00 -13.39 -9.76
C VAL A 74 -7.73 -14.38 -8.86
N PHE A 75 -7.99 -13.98 -7.64
CA PHE A 75 -8.75 -14.78 -6.69
C PHE A 75 -10.18 -14.22 -6.60
N PRO A 76 -11.22 -15.05 -6.69
CA PRO A 76 -12.61 -14.58 -6.68
C PRO A 76 -12.99 -14.07 -5.28
N ILE A 77 -12.53 -12.87 -4.94
CA ILE A 77 -12.78 -12.20 -3.66
C ILE A 77 -13.69 -11.00 -3.93
N ASP A 78 -14.89 -11.04 -3.37
CA ASP A 78 -15.82 -9.91 -3.32
C ASP A 78 -15.70 -9.27 -1.93
N LEU A 79 -15.54 -7.94 -1.90
CA LEU A 79 -15.42 -7.15 -0.67
C LEU A 79 -16.68 -6.37 -0.34
N THR A 80 -17.73 -6.51 -1.16
CA THR A 80 -18.98 -5.76 -1.01
C THR A 80 -19.57 -6.00 0.40
N ASP A 81 -19.84 -4.90 1.10
CA ASP A 81 -20.41 -4.86 2.45
C ASP A 81 -19.59 -5.56 3.56
N LEU A 82 -18.32 -5.89 3.29
CA LEU A 82 -17.45 -6.53 4.26
C LEU A 82 -16.77 -5.52 5.20
N THR A 83 -16.58 -5.92 6.47
CA THR A 83 -15.66 -5.28 7.39
C THR A 83 -14.26 -5.83 7.15
N CYS A 84 -13.32 -4.96 6.80
CA CYS A 84 -11.98 -5.30 6.37
C CYS A 84 -10.90 -4.76 7.32
N MET A 85 -9.71 -5.34 7.24
CA MET A 85 -8.52 -4.87 7.97
C MET A 85 -7.33 -4.77 7.01
N ASP A 86 -6.62 -3.64 7.04
CA ASP A 86 -5.39 -3.37 6.30
C ASP A 86 -4.22 -3.32 7.27
N VAL A 87 -3.38 -4.35 7.26
CA VAL A 87 -2.22 -4.47 8.16
C VAL A 87 -0.95 -4.05 7.45
N GLY A 88 -0.34 -2.96 7.94
CA GLY A 88 0.75 -2.26 7.26
C GLY A 88 0.19 -1.24 6.26
N ALA A 89 -0.82 -0.48 6.67
CA ALA A 89 -1.59 0.40 5.79
C ALA A 89 -0.74 1.50 5.12
N SER A 90 0.31 2.01 5.79
CA SER A 90 1.19 3.06 5.26
C SER A 90 0.37 4.23 4.68
N THR A 91 0.56 4.58 3.42
CA THR A 91 -0.23 5.64 2.74
C THR A 91 -1.70 5.26 2.53
N GLY A 92 -2.07 3.99 2.67
CA GLY A 92 -3.45 3.49 2.52
C GLY A 92 -3.79 2.96 1.13
N GLY A 93 -2.81 2.45 0.39
CA GLY A 93 -3.06 1.91 -0.94
C GLY A 93 -4.04 0.74 -0.94
N PHE A 94 -3.90 -0.18 0.00
CA PHE A 94 -4.81 -1.32 0.15
C PHE A 94 -6.16 -0.87 0.72
N THR A 95 -6.17 0.00 1.72
CA THR A 95 -7.39 0.63 2.26
C THR A 95 -8.23 1.27 1.15
N ASP A 96 -7.60 2.12 0.29
CA ASP A 96 -8.27 2.78 -0.82
C ASP A 96 -8.80 1.76 -1.85
N CYS A 97 -8.04 0.70 -2.11
CA CYS A 97 -8.47 -0.39 -2.98
C CYS A 97 -9.69 -1.11 -2.42
N MET A 98 -9.72 -1.44 -1.12
CA MET A 98 -10.86 -2.08 -0.47
C MET A 98 -12.12 -1.23 -0.55
N LEU A 99 -12.02 0.06 -0.22
CA LEU A 99 -13.15 1.00 -0.29
C LEU A 99 -13.71 1.15 -1.71
N GLN A 100 -12.84 1.19 -2.73
CA GLN A 100 -13.26 1.27 -4.13
C GLN A 100 -13.89 -0.04 -4.63
N ASN A 101 -13.64 -1.17 -3.96
CA ASN A 101 -14.25 -2.47 -4.22
C ASN A 101 -15.39 -2.81 -3.26
N GLY A 102 -16.01 -1.81 -2.63
CA GLY A 102 -17.27 -1.95 -1.91
C GLY A 102 -17.16 -2.33 -0.44
N ALA A 103 -15.95 -2.31 0.15
CA ALA A 103 -15.81 -2.57 1.58
C ALA A 103 -16.67 -1.60 2.40
N LYS A 104 -17.42 -2.16 3.36
CA LYS A 104 -18.29 -1.39 4.27
C LYS A 104 -17.47 -0.56 5.25
N PHE A 105 -16.41 -1.16 5.80
CA PHE A 105 -15.55 -0.53 6.79
C PHE A 105 -14.13 -1.11 6.74
N VAL A 106 -13.11 -0.28 6.99
CA VAL A 106 -11.70 -0.70 6.97
C VAL A 106 -10.96 -0.22 8.20
N TYR A 107 -10.42 -1.14 8.98
CA TYR A 107 -9.43 -0.87 10.02
C TYR A 107 -8.04 -0.78 9.39
N SER A 108 -7.47 0.42 9.32
CA SER A 108 -6.14 0.68 8.75
C SER A 108 -5.09 0.73 9.85
N ILE A 109 -4.31 -0.34 10.00
CA ILE A 109 -3.37 -0.55 11.10
C ILE A 109 -1.94 -0.33 10.60
N ASP A 110 -1.18 0.54 11.29
CA ASP A 110 0.23 0.78 10.99
C ASP A 110 1.01 1.14 12.27
N VAL A 111 2.27 0.71 12.34
CA VAL A 111 3.20 1.08 13.42
C VAL A 111 3.69 2.53 13.28
N GLY A 112 3.64 3.08 12.08
CA GLY A 112 4.00 4.45 11.77
C GLY A 112 2.95 5.47 12.22
N THR A 113 3.23 6.73 11.94
CA THR A 113 2.34 7.85 12.26
C THR A 113 2.28 8.83 11.11
N ASN A 114 1.14 9.46 10.91
CA ASN A 114 0.89 10.45 9.85
C ASN A 114 1.16 9.96 8.42
N GLN A 115 1.06 8.67 8.17
CA GLN A 115 1.31 8.10 6.85
C GLN A 115 0.04 7.98 6.00
N LEU A 116 -1.09 7.64 6.62
CA LEU A 116 -2.35 7.43 5.91
C LEU A 116 -2.78 8.72 5.18
N ALA A 117 -3.13 8.60 3.91
CA ALA A 117 -3.57 9.72 3.09
C ALA A 117 -4.76 10.46 3.71
N TRP A 118 -4.74 11.80 3.66
CA TRP A 118 -5.73 12.65 4.34
C TRP A 118 -7.18 12.31 3.95
N LYS A 119 -7.44 12.04 2.66
CA LYS A 119 -8.79 11.65 2.22
C LYS A 119 -9.31 10.38 2.89
N LEU A 120 -8.42 9.43 3.23
CA LEU A 120 -8.78 8.19 3.92
C LEU A 120 -8.99 8.39 5.41
N ARG A 121 -8.24 9.33 6.02
CA ARG A 121 -8.44 9.71 7.43
C ARG A 121 -9.78 10.37 7.67
N GLN A 122 -10.33 11.04 6.65
CA GLN A 122 -11.61 11.73 6.73
C GLN A 122 -12.79 10.85 6.26
N ASP A 123 -12.54 9.67 5.71
CA ASP A 123 -13.60 8.75 5.27
C ASP A 123 -14.19 8.05 6.50
N GLU A 124 -15.49 8.21 6.74
CA GLU A 124 -16.21 7.64 7.88
C GLU A 124 -16.16 6.10 7.90
N ARG A 125 -15.84 5.49 6.77
CA ARG A 125 -15.65 4.04 6.63
C ARG A 125 -14.24 3.57 7.01
N VAL A 126 -13.35 4.46 7.47
CA VAL A 126 -11.97 4.14 7.81
C VAL A 126 -11.68 4.48 9.26
N ARG A 127 -11.23 3.48 10.01
CA ARG A 127 -10.63 3.69 11.33
C ARG A 127 -9.12 3.59 11.22
N SER A 128 -8.43 4.73 11.30
CA SER A 128 -6.98 4.79 11.33
C SER A 128 -6.45 4.40 12.71
N MET A 129 -5.66 3.32 12.78
CA MET A 129 -5.01 2.82 13.98
C MET A 129 -3.49 2.93 13.80
N GLU A 130 -2.97 4.14 13.98
CA GLU A 130 -1.53 4.43 13.90
C GLU A 130 -0.81 4.11 15.20
N LYS A 131 0.54 4.02 15.16
CA LYS A 131 1.38 3.58 16.29
C LYS A 131 0.91 2.25 16.88
N THR A 132 0.28 1.43 16.07
CA THR A 132 -0.36 0.20 16.50
C THR A 132 0.38 -1.00 15.91
N ASN A 133 0.92 -1.84 16.79
CA ASN A 133 1.56 -3.07 16.37
C ASN A 133 0.54 -4.21 16.41
N ILE A 134 0.23 -4.76 15.23
CA ILE A 134 -0.79 -5.81 15.05
C ILE A 134 -0.58 -7.02 15.97
N ARG A 135 0.65 -7.30 16.40
CA ARG A 135 0.94 -8.43 17.30
C ARG A 135 0.29 -8.31 18.68
N TYR A 136 -0.16 -7.12 19.06
CA TYR A 136 -0.73 -6.83 20.36
C TYR A 136 -2.18 -6.34 20.28
N VAL A 137 -2.74 -6.29 19.07
CA VAL A 137 -4.13 -5.90 18.85
C VAL A 137 -5.05 -7.04 19.26
N THR A 138 -6.07 -6.72 20.05
CA THR A 138 -7.09 -7.65 20.52
C THR A 138 -8.42 -7.41 19.81
N ALA A 139 -9.35 -8.36 19.93
CA ALA A 139 -10.72 -8.19 19.44
C ALA A 139 -11.43 -7.00 20.09
N GLU A 140 -11.08 -6.66 21.33
CA GLU A 140 -11.64 -5.51 22.06
C GLU A 140 -11.15 -4.17 21.46
N ASP A 141 -9.89 -4.10 21.00
CA ASP A 141 -9.34 -2.90 20.35
C ASP A 141 -10.03 -2.63 19.02
N VAL A 142 -10.38 -3.67 18.27
CA VAL A 142 -11.09 -3.60 16.99
C VAL A 142 -12.57 -3.38 17.20
N GLY A 143 -13.16 -4.11 18.16
CA GLY A 143 -14.57 -4.06 18.53
C GLY A 143 -15.44 -5.11 17.82
N GLU A 144 -14.95 -5.71 16.74
CA GLU A 144 -15.61 -6.78 16.00
C GLU A 144 -14.59 -7.66 15.28
N LEU A 145 -14.96 -8.89 14.94
CA LEU A 145 -14.16 -9.74 14.05
C LEU A 145 -14.39 -9.33 12.60
N VAL A 146 -13.32 -9.40 11.78
CA VAL A 146 -13.35 -8.92 10.39
C VAL A 146 -13.61 -10.05 9.39
N ASP A 147 -14.18 -9.68 8.23
CA ASP A 147 -14.49 -10.57 7.12
C ASP A 147 -13.33 -10.76 6.15
N PHE A 148 -12.46 -9.75 6.06
CA PHE A 148 -11.32 -9.76 5.14
C PHE A 148 -10.11 -9.06 5.75
N VAL A 149 -8.92 -9.62 5.53
CA VAL A 149 -7.65 -9.01 5.95
C VAL A 149 -6.69 -8.94 4.78
N SER A 150 -6.05 -7.78 4.60
CA SER A 150 -4.86 -7.63 3.76
C SER A 150 -3.63 -7.36 4.59
N ILE A 151 -2.47 -7.91 4.20
CA ILE A 151 -1.21 -7.74 4.92
C ILE A 151 -0.10 -7.32 3.96
N ASP A 152 0.45 -6.12 4.14
CA ASP A 152 1.63 -5.60 3.44
C ASP A 152 2.64 -5.01 4.45
N VAL A 153 3.17 -5.84 5.33
CA VAL A 153 4.14 -5.44 6.37
C VAL A 153 5.57 -5.44 5.85
N ALA A 154 6.44 -4.66 6.49
CA ALA A 154 7.87 -4.59 6.19
C ALA A 154 8.71 -4.82 7.45
N PHE A 155 9.91 -5.35 7.27
CA PHE A 155 10.91 -5.60 8.34
C PHE A 155 10.45 -6.61 9.41
N ILE A 156 9.47 -7.42 9.11
CA ILE A 156 8.95 -8.48 9.97
C ILE A 156 8.49 -9.66 9.11
N SER A 157 8.69 -10.88 9.61
CA SER A 157 8.15 -12.09 8.98
C SER A 157 6.64 -12.21 9.20
N LEU A 158 5.93 -12.71 8.20
CA LEU A 158 4.50 -13.05 8.31
C LEU A 158 4.21 -14.05 9.43
N THR A 159 5.16 -14.94 9.75
CA THR A 159 5.01 -15.91 10.86
C THR A 159 4.85 -15.24 12.22
N LYS A 160 5.21 -13.95 12.35
CA LYS A 160 5.04 -13.19 13.61
C LYS A 160 3.71 -12.43 13.70
N VAL A 161 2.96 -12.35 12.60
CA VAL A 161 1.73 -11.56 12.55
C VAL A 161 0.49 -12.40 12.20
N LEU A 162 0.66 -13.55 11.56
CA LEU A 162 -0.47 -14.40 11.15
C LEU A 162 -1.30 -14.92 12.32
N GLU A 163 -0.66 -15.36 13.41
CA GLU A 163 -1.38 -15.88 14.58
C GLU A 163 -2.23 -14.81 15.29
N PRO A 164 -1.70 -13.61 15.64
CA PRO A 164 -2.53 -12.53 16.16
C PRO A 164 -3.71 -12.17 15.24
N ILE A 165 -3.48 -12.12 13.93
CA ILE A 165 -4.52 -11.80 12.95
C ILE A 165 -5.60 -12.89 12.90
N TRP A 166 -5.22 -14.17 13.00
CA TRP A 166 -6.16 -15.28 13.05
C TRP A 166 -7.25 -15.06 14.10
N HIS A 167 -6.91 -14.56 15.28
CA HIS A 167 -7.84 -14.28 16.38
C HIS A 167 -8.75 -13.07 16.13
N LEU A 168 -8.46 -12.24 15.11
CA LEU A 168 -9.26 -11.08 14.75
C LEU A 168 -10.21 -11.36 13.57
N MET A 169 -10.15 -12.56 12.99
CA MET A 169 -10.90 -12.94 11.80
C MET A 169 -12.14 -13.79 12.17
N LYS A 170 -13.22 -13.62 11.42
CA LYS A 170 -14.36 -14.54 11.45
C LYS A 170 -13.97 -15.91 10.88
N ASN A 171 -14.73 -16.95 11.21
CA ASN A 171 -14.44 -18.34 10.77
C ASN A 171 -14.35 -18.49 9.23
N GLU A 172 -15.15 -17.75 8.46
CA GLU A 172 -15.16 -17.81 7.00
C GLU A 172 -14.42 -16.64 6.35
N ALA A 173 -13.70 -15.85 7.16
CA ALA A 173 -12.96 -14.71 6.67
C ALA A 173 -11.85 -15.12 5.69
N ARG A 174 -11.50 -14.20 4.81
CA ARG A 174 -10.45 -14.39 3.80
C ARG A 174 -9.28 -13.45 4.06
N MET A 175 -8.10 -13.86 3.61
CA MET A 175 -6.91 -13.06 3.77
C MET A 175 -6.08 -13.05 2.49
N VAL A 176 -5.52 -11.90 2.16
CA VAL A 176 -4.45 -11.74 1.18
C VAL A 176 -3.21 -11.21 1.89
N CYS A 177 -2.12 -11.93 1.86
CA CYS A 177 -0.86 -11.48 2.45
C CYS A 177 0.24 -11.42 1.38
N LEU A 178 1.05 -10.37 1.45
CA LEU A 178 2.19 -10.18 0.58
C LEU A 178 3.41 -10.84 1.19
N ILE A 179 3.90 -11.91 0.56
CA ILE A 179 5.15 -12.59 0.96
C ILE A 179 6.33 -11.79 0.40
N LYS A 180 7.17 -11.29 1.28
CA LYS A 180 8.36 -10.50 0.93
C LYS A 180 9.63 -11.30 1.25
N PRO A 181 10.27 -11.94 0.27
CA PRO A 181 11.41 -12.81 0.51
C PRO A 181 12.53 -12.15 1.31
N GLN A 182 12.75 -10.85 1.12
CA GLN A 182 13.76 -10.08 1.84
C GLN A 182 13.52 -9.95 3.35
N PHE A 183 12.30 -10.18 3.83
CA PHE A 183 11.94 -10.13 5.26
C PHE A 183 11.64 -11.51 5.85
N GLU A 184 11.59 -12.53 5.01
CA GLU A 184 11.36 -13.93 5.41
C GLU A 184 12.65 -14.75 5.42
N ALA A 185 13.53 -14.53 4.44
CA ALA A 185 14.81 -15.21 4.36
C ALA A 185 15.80 -14.71 5.42
N GLY A 186 16.68 -15.56 5.91
CA GLY A 186 17.79 -15.17 6.78
C GLY A 186 18.70 -14.14 6.10
N ARG A 187 19.37 -13.30 6.90
CA ARG A 187 20.22 -12.20 6.40
C ARG A 187 21.29 -12.68 5.42
N GLU A 188 21.80 -13.89 5.58
CA GLU A 188 22.80 -14.54 4.73
C GLU A 188 22.29 -14.81 3.29
N LYS A 189 20.97 -14.93 3.11
CA LYS A 189 20.32 -15.17 1.82
C LYS A 189 19.89 -13.88 1.11
N VAL A 190 20.03 -12.74 1.76
CA VAL A 190 19.68 -11.42 1.22
C VAL A 190 20.93 -10.74 0.68
N GLY A 191 20.93 -10.39 -0.60
CA GLY A 191 22.05 -9.74 -1.26
C GLY A 191 22.33 -8.31 -0.73
N LYS A 192 23.52 -7.76 -1.05
CA LYS A 192 24.03 -6.46 -0.55
C LYS A 192 23.06 -5.27 -0.72
N LYS A 193 22.14 -5.34 -1.66
CA LYS A 193 21.12 -4.30 -1.92
C LYS A 193 19.75 -4.66 -1.33
N GLY A 194 19.65 -5.61 -0.43
CA GLY A 194 18.37 -6.03 0.15
C GLY A 194 17.51 -6.84 -0.82
N VAL A 195 18.11 -7.45 -1.87
CA VAL A 195 17.36 -8.20 -2.89
C VAL A 195 17.67 -9.68 -2.81
N VAL A 196 16.63 -10.51 -2.73
CA VAL A 196 16.70 -11.96 -2.87
C VAL A 196 16.57 -12.30 -4.35
N ARG A 197 17.61 -12.92 -4.93
CA ARG A 197 17.66 -13.28 -6.37
C ARG A 197 17.59 -14.77 -6.63
N ASP A 198 17.95 -15.56 -5.63
CA ASP A 198 17.96 -17.01 -5.76
C ASP A 198 16.53 -17.55 -5.72
N LEU A 199 16.14 -18.23 -6.80
CA LEU A 199 14.82 -18.84 -6.94
C LEU A 199 14.57 -19.96 -5.91
N THR A 200 15.63 -20.61 -5.44
CA THR A 200 15.53 -21.63 -4.39
C THR A 200 15.11 -20.99 -3.09
N VAL A 201 15.70 -19.85 -2.75
CA VAL A 201 15.31 -19.06 -1.55
C VAL A 201 13.86 -18.58 -1.66
N HIS A 202 13.41 -18.14 -2.84
CA HIS A 202 12.01 -17.78 -3.04
C HIS A 202 11.06 -18.96 -2.74
N LYS A 203 11.39 -20.17 -3.22
CA LYS A 203 10.60 -21.37 -2.96
C LYS A 203 10.57 -21.71 -1.47
N GLU A 204 11.74 -21.75 -0.83
CA GLU A 204 11.86 -22.02 0.62
C GLU A 204 10.99 -21.06 1.44
N VAL A 205 11.05 -19.75 1.15
CA VAL A 205 10.26 -18.72 1.82
C VAL A 205 8.76 -18.95 1.63
N MET A 206 8.31 -19.22 0.40
CA MET A 206 6.91 -19.50 0.12
C MET A 206 6.44 -20.75 0.88
N GLU A 207 7.20 -21.83 0.85
CA GLU A 207 6.90 -23.06 1.57
C GLU A 207 6.84 -22.86 3.08
N GLN A 208 7.77 -22.11 3.65
CA GLN A 208 7.79 -21.77 5.07
C GLN A 208 6.52 -21.02 5.49
N VAL A 209 6.16 -19.95 4.77
CA VAL A 209 4.97 -19.14 5.10
C VAL A 209 3.68 -19.97 4.93
N ILE A 210 3.57 -20.72 3.84
CA ILE A 210 2.42 -21.59 3.56
C ILE A 210 2.28 -22.66 4.66
N THR A 211 3.37 -23.32 5.03
CA THR A 211 3.36 -24.36 6.07
C THR A 211 2.92 -23.80 7.41
N TYR A 212 3.45 -22.62 7.77
CA TYR A 212 3.07 -21.95 9.01
C TYR A 212 1.58 -21.52 8.99
N ALA A 213 1.11 -20.94 7.90
CA ALA A 213 -0.30 -20.58 7.76
C ALA A 213 -1.22 -21.80 7.92
N LYS A 214 -0.87 -22.93 7.27
CA LYS A 214 -1.62 -24.18 7.42
C LYS A 214 -1.63 -24.71 8.87
N SER A 215 -0.54 -24.57 9.59
CA SER A 215 -0.48 -25.00 11.00
C SER A 215 -1.39 -24.18 11.93
N LEU A 216 -1.75 -22.96 11.54
CA LEU A 216 -2.74 -22.12 12.22
C LEU A 216 -4.19 -22.43 11.78
N GLY A 217 -4.39 -23.30 10.78
CA GLY A 217 -5.73 -23.67 10.28
C GLY A 217 -6.14 -22.92 9.00
N PHE A 218 -5.30 -22.08 8.40
CA PHE A 218 -5.62 -21.42 7.14
C PHE A 218 -5.68 -22.40 5.96
N LEU A 219 -6.69 -22.26 5.13
CA LEU A 219 -6.79 -22.96 3.84
C LEU A 219 -6.18 -22.10 2.73
N ILE A 220 -5.10 -22.58 2.14
CA ILE A 220 -4.43 -21.87 1.05
C ILE A 220 -5.25 -22.03 -0.23
N LYS A 221 -5.73 -20.90 -0.77
CA LYS A 221 -6.56 -20.86 -1.99
C LYS A 221 -5.74 -20.66 -3.26
N GLY A 222 -4.60 -20.00 -3.17
CA GLY A 222 -3.72 -19.76 -4.30
C GLY A 222 -2.50 -18.92 -3.96
N LEU A 223 -1.62 -18.80 -4.93
CA LEU A 223 -0.42 -17.98 -4.88
C LEU A 223 -0.22 -17.33 -6.25
N ASP A 224 0.09 -16.04 -6.26
CA ASP A 224 0.44 -15.30 -7.48
C ASP A 224 1.46 -14.21 -7.13
N PHE A 225 2.09 -13.62 -8.13
CA PHE A 225 3.09 -12.56 -7.92
C PHE A 225 2.47 -11.16 -7.99
N SER A 226 3.05 -10.23 -7.25
CA SER A 226 2.68 -8.81 -7.28
C SER A 226 2.92 -8.21 -8.68
N PRO A 227 2.00 -7.36 -9.19
CA PRO A 227 2.17 -6.67 -10.48
C PRO A 227 3.28 -5.60 -10.44
N ILE A 228 3.72 -5.23 -9.25
CA ILE A 228 4.81 -4.27 -9.02
C ILE A 228 5.86 -4.89 -8.10
N ARG A 229 7.11 -4.59 -8.37
CA ARG A 229 8.22 -5.00 -7.52
C ARG A 229 8.32 -4.13 -6.27
N GLY A 230 8.90 -4.68 -5.21
CA GLY A 230 9.29 -3.93 -4.01
C GLY A 230 10.28 -2.80 -4.32
N PRO A 231 10.51 -1.87 -3.36
CA PRO A 231 11.34 -0.66 -3.57
C PRO A 231 12.72 -0.95 -4.16
N GLU A 232 13.39 -2.01 -3.70
CA GLU A 232 14.74 -2.41 -4.14
C GLU A 232 14.71 -3.37 -5.35
N GLY A 233 13.52 -3.68 -5.87
CA GLY A 233 13.32 -4.55 -7.02
C GLY A 233 13.04 -6.02 -6.70
N ASN A 234 12.75 -6.36 -5.43
CA ASN A 234 12.32 -7.70 -5.04
C ASN A 234 11.03 -8.10 -5.75
N ILE A 235 10.93 -9.36 -6.13
CA ILE A 235 9.67 -10.00 -6.52
C ILE A 235 8.95 -10.38 -5.23
N GLU A 236 7.71 -10.02 -5.14
CA GLU A 236 6.86 -10.24 -3.97
C GLU A 236 5.60 -10.97 -4.40
#